data_7fc4e658399149d792dc59fcfdad2740
#
_entry.id   7fc4e658399149d792dc59fcfdad2740
#
_cell.length_a   1.000
_cell.length_b   1.000
_cell.length_c   1.000
_cell.angle_alpha   90.00
_cell.angle_beta   90.00
_cell.angle_gamma   90.00
#
_symmetry.space_group_name_H-M   'P 1'
#
loop_
_entity.id
_entity.type
_entity.pdbx_description
1 polymer ?
#
loop_
_entity_poly.entity_id
_entity_poly.type
_entity_poly.pdbx_seq_one_letter_code
_entity_poly.pdbx_strand_id
1 'polypeptide(L)'
;MDKFGFAMFGGYDKLETLKYVDLLTSHIYQLEDALGSKNRGENYTIPDEVGPFDLKVSALGGFDKGDVDAYINELNEKIRELRRSLQADEA
;
A
#
# COMPACT_ATOMS: atom_id res chain seq x y z
N MET A 1 -6.54 -5.01 13.45
CA MET A 1 -6.92 -5.23 12.05
C MET A 1 -7.34 -6.68 11.86
N ASP A 2 -8.55 -6.89 11.35
CA ASP A 2 -9.15 -8.23 11.27
C ASP A 2 -9.02 -8.86 9.89
N LYS A 3 -8.32 -8.21 8.97
CA LYS A 3 -8.28 -8.68 7.59
C LYS A 3 -7.44 -9.92 7.39
N PHE A 4 -6.49 -10.13 8.27
CA PHE A 4 -5.51 -11.19 8.09
C PHE A 4 -5.77 -12.34 9.03
N GLY A 5 -5.82 -13.54 8.51
CA GLY A 5 -5.76 -14.74 9.32
C GLY A 5 -4.35 -14.91 9.89
N PHE A 6 -4.22 -15.84 10.81
CA PHE A 6 -2.93 -16.14 11.45
C PHE A 6 -2.43 -17.49 10.96
N ALA A 7 -1.13 -17.54 10.70
CA ALA A 7 -0.47 -18.80 10.36
C ALA A 7 0.09 -19.44 11.63
N MET A 8 0.11 -20.76 11.66
CA MET A 8 0.78 -21.49 12.76
C MET A 8 2.30 -21.44 12.57
N PHE A 9 2.73 -21.51 11.32
CA PHE A 9 4.15 -21.50 10.96
C PHE A 9 4.35 -20.68 9.69
N GLY A 10 5.46 -19.98 9.63
CA GLY A 10 5.89 -19.33 8.40
C GLY A 10 5.02 -18.22 7.88
N GLY A 11 4.22 -17.59 8.72
CA GLY A 11 3.50 -16.39 8.33
C GLY A 11 4.43 -15.19 8.25
N TYR A 12 3.94 -14.08 7.72
CA TYR A 12 4.72 -12.84 7.73
C TYR A 12 4.78 -12.27 9.14
N ASP A 13 5.92 -11.69 9.47
CA ASP A 13 6.10 -10.98 10.74
C ASP A 13 5.02 -9.91 10.90
N LYS A 14 4.32 -9.92 12.03
CA LYS A 14 3.17 -9.05 12.24
C LYS A 14 3.54 -7.59 12.23
N LEU A 15 4.60 -7.23 12.95
CA LEU A 15 5.02 -5.83 13.05
C LEU A 15 5.45 -5.28 11.68
N GLU A 16 6.27 -6.06 10.95
CA GLU A 16 6.73 -5.65 9.64
C GLU A 16 5.57 -5.51 8.66
N THR A 17 4.61 -6.42 8.72
CA THR A 17 3.41 -6.36 7.87
C THR A 17 2.62 -5.09 8.15
N LEU A 18 2.38 -4.78 9.43
CA LEU A 18 1.63 -3.59 9.79
C LEU A 18 2.35 -2.31 9.38
N LYS A 19 3.67 -2.29 9.50
CA LYS A 19 4.48 -1.15 9.05
C LYS A 19 4.34 -0.95 7.54
N TYR A 20 4.40 -2.03 6.77
CA TYR A 20 4.30 -1.93 5.32
C TYR A 20 2.90 -1.49 4.89
N VAL A 21 1.86 -2.08 5.49
CA VAL A 21 0.48 -1.70 5.21
C VAL A 21 0.27 -0.22 5.52
N ASP A 22 0.79 0.24 6.65
CA ASP A 22 0.69 1.65 7.03
C ASP A 22 1.39 2.57 6.03
N LEU A 23 2.56 2.16 5.59
CA LEU A 23 3.32 2.91 4.60
C LEU A 23 2.55 3.04 3.28
N LEU A 24 1.99 1.93 2.79
CA LEU A 24 1.21 1.95 1.56
C LEU A 24 -0.08 2.75 1.71
N THR A 25 -0.75 2.63 2.84
CA THR A 25 -1.98 3.37 3.12
C THR A 25 -1.71 4.88 3.18
N SER A 26 -0.63 5.27 3.84
CA SER A 26 -0.22 6.68 3.90
C SER A 26 0.09 7.21 2.50
N HIS A 27 0.72 6.39 1.68
CA HIS A 27 1.03 6.76 0.31
C HIS A 27 -0.24 6.98 -0.51
N ILE A 28 -1.24 6.11 -0.31
CA ILE A 28 -2.53 6.27 -0.97
C ILE A 28 -3.17 7.60 -0.59
N TYR A 29 -3.16 7.97 0.69
CA TYR A 29 -3.71 9.24 1.14
C TYR A 29 -2.99 10.42 0.48
N GLN A 30 -1.67 10.35 0.36
CA GLN A 30 -0.91 11.39 -0.30
C GLN A 30 -1.27 11.51 -1.78
N LEU A 31 -1.47 10.38 -2.45
CA LEU A 31 -1.88 10.37 -3.86
C LEU A 31 -3.29 10.92 -4.02
N GLU A 32 -4.21 10.56 -3.14
CA GLU A 32 -5.57 11.07 -3.16
C GLU A 32 -5.60 12.58 -2.95
N ASP A 33 -4.78 13.07 -2.03
CA ASP A 33 -4.66 14.50 -1.78
C ASP A 33 -4.14 15.25 -3.00
N ALA A 34 -3.10 14.71 -3.64
CA ALA A 34 -2.55 15.29 -4.85
C ALA A 34 -3.59 15.30 -5.98
N LEU A 35 -4.34 14.22 -6.12
CA LEU A 35 -5.38 14.12 -7.14
C LEU A 35 -6.50 15.14 -6.88
N GLY A 36 -6.87 15.34 -5.62
CA GLY A 36 -7.84 16.36 -5.24
C GLY A 36 -7.38 17.74 -5.65
N SER A 37 -6.12 18.06 -5.39
CA SER A 37 -5.54 19.37 -5.80
C SER A 37 -5.54 19.52 -7.31
N LYS A 38 -5.14 18.47 -8.03
CA LYS A 38 -5.16 18.49 -9.50
C LYS A 38 -6.57 18.76 -10.02
N ASN A 39 -7.57 18.11 -9.46
CA ASN A 39 -8.95 18.25 -9.90
C ASN A 39 -9.51 19.64 -9.62
N ARG A 40 -8.96 20.34 -8.60
CA ARG A 40 -9.36 21.72 -8.29
C ARG A 40 -8.55 22.75 -9.06
N GLY A 41 -7.62 22.31 -9.90
CA GLY A 41 -6.76 23.23 -10.65
C GLY A 41 -5.67 23.87 -9.79
N GLU A 42 -5.37 23.28 -8.63
CA GLU A 42 -4.33 23.76 -7.74
C GLU A 42 -3.00 23.09 -8.05
N ASN A 43 -1.93 23.68 -7.59
CA ASN A 43 -0.61 23.05 -7.69
C ASN A 43 -0.58 21.76 -6.88
N TYR A 44 0.08 20.77 -7.43
CA TYR A 44 0.23 19.49 -6.73
C TYR A 44 1.58 18.86 -7.07
N THR A 45 2.02 17.98 -6.21
CA THR A 45 3.24 17.20 -6.42
C THR A 45 2.88 15.72 -6.30
N ILE A 46 3.36 14.91 -7.24
CA ILE A 46 3.15 13.47 -7.17
C ILE A 46 4.21 12.90 -6.23
N PRO A 47 3.81 12.25 -5.12
CA PRO A 47 4.79 11.66 -4.21
C PRO A 47 5.65 10.60 -4.90
N ASP A 48 6.88 10.46 -4.46
CA ASP A 48 7.76 9.40 -4.95
C ASP A 48 7.16 8.04 -4.61
N GLU A 49 7.47 7.05 -5.43
CA GLU A 49 6.98 5.70 -5.18
C GLU A 49 7.56 5.13 -3.89
N VAL A 50 6.76 4.31 -3.23
CA VAL A 50 7.24 3.54 -2.08
C VAL A 50 8.24 2.52 -2.60
N GLY A 51 9.41 2.51 -2.01
CA GLY A 51 10.45 1.57 -2.39
C GLY A 51 10.09 0.13 -2.04
N PRO A 52 10.89 -0.82 -2.49
CA PRO A 52 10.66 -2.23 -2.18
C PRO A 52 10.70 -2.47 -0.67
N PHE A 53 9.86 -3.37 -0.22
CA PHE A 53 9.78 -3.73 1.19
C PHE A 53 9.78 -5.25 1.27
N ASP A 54 10.74 -5.78 2.00
CA ASP A 54 10.92 -7.23 2.12
C ASP A 54 10.29 -7.71 3.42
N LEU A 55 9.13 -8.34 3.32
CA LEU A 55 8.43 -8.83 4.50
C LEU A 55 9.12 -10.08 5.05
N LYS A 56 9.52 -10.00 6.30
CA LYS A 56 10.17 -11.13 6.97
C LYS A 56 9.16 -12.19 7.34
N VAL A 57 9.58 -13.44 7.27
CA VAL A 57 8.78 -14.59 7.62
C VAL A 57 9.08 -14.98 9.06
N SER A 58 8.03 -15.21 9.85
CA SER A 58 8.18 -15.70 11.22
C SER A 58 8.28 -17.20 11.21
N ALA A 59 9.16 -17.75 12.04
CA ALA A 59 9.27 -19.19 12.20
C ALA A 59 7.99 -19.78 12.80
N LEU A 60 7.41 -19.07 13.77
CA LEU A 60 6.16 -19.47 14.42
C LEU A 60 5.19 -18.30 14.35
N GLY A 61 3.95 -18.58 13.98
CA GLY A 61 2.91 -17.58 13.93
C GLY A 61 3.06 -16.65 12.74
N GLY A 62 2.63 -15.41 12.95
CA GLY A 62 2.59 -14.40 11.91
C GLY A 62 1.24 -14.32 11.22
N PHE A 63 1.10 -13.37 10.30
CA PHE A 63 -0.11 -13.27 9.49
C PHE A 63 -0.03 -14.24 8.31
N ASP A 64 -1.18 -14.78 7.93
CA ASP A 64 -1.27 -15.66 6.77
C ASP A 64 -0.76 -14.95 5.52
N LYS A 65 0.20 -15.57 4.83
CA LYS A 65 0.85 -14.97 3.67
C LYS A 65 -0.13 -14.69 2.53
N GLY A 66 -1.04 -15.62 2.28
CA GLY A 66 -2.03 -15.45 1.20
C GLY A 66 -2.90 -14.23 1.44
N ASP A 67 -3.37 -14.05 2.67
CA ASP A 67 -4.21 -12.92 3.02
C ASP A 67 -3.44 -11.60 2.90
N VAL A 68 -2.20 -11.58 3.38
CA VAL A 68 -1.36 -10.39 3.31
C VAL A 68 -1.06 -10.04 1.86
N ASP A 69 -0.63 -11.03 1.08
CA ASP A 69 -0.30 -10.80 -0.33
C ASP A 69 -1.49 -10.26 -1.10
N ALA A 70 -2.67 -10.80 -0.86
CA ALA A 70 -3.89 -10.35 -1.53
C ALA A 70 -4.21 -8.89 -1.17
N TYR A 71 -4.09 -8.55 0.10
CA TYR A 71 -4.37 -7.18 0.56
C TYR A 71 -3.36 -6.17 0.01
N ILE A 72 -2.08 -6.54 0.02
CA ILE A 72 -1.02 -5.68 -0.52
C ILE A 72 -1.23 -5.48 -2.02
N ASN A 73 -1.65 -6.52 -2.73
CA ASN A 73 -1.98 -6.38 -4.15
C ASN A 73 -3.13 -5.39 -4.37
N GLU A 74 -4.15 -5.41 -3.51
CA GLU A 74 -5.24 -4.43 -3.58
C GLU A 74 -4.72 -3.01 -3.40
N LEU A 75 -3.86 -2.80 -2.40
CA LEU A 75 -3.29 -1.48 -2.13
C LEU A 75 -2.44 -1.02 -3.31
N ASN A 76 -1.65 -1.90 -3.87
CA ASN A 76 -0.80 -1.55 -5.02
C ASN A 76 -1.63 -1.26 -6.28
N GLU A 77 -2.75 -1.95 -6.48
CA GLU A 77 -3.67 -1.64 -7.56
C GLU A 77 -4.23 -0.22 -7.40
N LYS A 78 -4.65 0.11 -6.19
CA LYS A 78 -5.16 1.45 -5.89
C LYS A 78 -4.10 2.51 -6.17
N ILE A 79 -2.86 2.24 -5.76
CA ILE A 79 -1.75 3.16 -6.01
C ILE A 79 -1.54 3.35 -7.52
N ARG A 80 -1.56 2.27 -8.29
CA ARG A 80 -1.38 2.36 -9.74
C ARG A 80 -2.50 3.18 -10.39
N GLU A 81 -3.73 2.98 -9.97
CA GLU A 81 -4.87 3.74 -10.49
C GLU A 81 -4.73 5.23 -10.18
N LEU A 82 -4.36 5.57 -8.95
CA LEU A 82 -4.19 6.97 -8.55
C LEU A 82 -3.04 7.62 -9.30
N ARG A 83 -1.93 6.92 -9.45
CA ARG A 83 -0.79 7.45 -10.20
C ARG A 83 -1.14 7.64 -11.68
N ARG A 84 -1.89 6.72 -12.25
CA ARG A 84 -2.34 6.85 -13.64
C ARG A 84 -3.19 8.12 -13.80
N SER A 85 -4.11 8.36 -12.87
CA SER A 85 -4.94 9.56 -12.90
C SER A 85 -4.13 10.83 -12.74
N LEU A 86 -3.12 10.81 -11.86
CA LEU A 86 -2.25 11.97 -11.64
C LEU A 86 -1.34 12.24 -12.82
N GLN A 87 -0.89 11.20 -13.51
CA GLN A 87 0.01 11.32 -14.65
C GLN A 87 -0.72 11.50 -15.97
N ALA A 88 -2.03 11.32 -15.98
CA ALA A 88 -2.81 11.51 -17.18
C ALA A 88 -2.71 12.98 -17.65
N ASP A 89 -2.46 13.14 -18.94
CA ASP A 89 -2.37 14.47 -19.54
C ASP A 89 -3.75 14.84 -20.05
N GLU A 90 -4.20 16.03 -19.68
CA GLU A 90 -5.52 16.52 -20.08
C GLU A 90 -5.51 17.14 -21.47
N ALA A 91 -4.37 17.22 -22.07
CA ALA A 91 -4.26 17.85 -23.38
C ALA A 91 -5.13 17.21 -24.44
#